data_68603d566550d5061ccc5ec16fcc4bd1
#
_entry.id   68603d566550d5061ccc5ec16fcc4bd1
#
_cell.length_a   1.000
_cell.length_b   1.000
_cell.length_c   1.000
_cell.angle_alpha   90.00
_cell.angle_beta   90.00
_cell.angle_gamma   90.00
#
_symmetry.space_group_name_H-M   'P 1'
#
loop_
_entity.id
_entity.type
_entity.pdbx_description
1 polymer ?
#
loop_
_entity_poly.entity_id
_entity_poly.type
_entity_poly.pdbx_seq_one_letter_code
_entity_poly.pdbx_strand_id
1 'polypeptide(L)'
;MQNYYDDLDFKNIMDYVQKKFKCCGGADYKDWEVNMYHNCSAPGPLACGVPYTCCATSKPNEVPNTLCGSKALEAQGPGTTIYQTGCTDGFLLWVEENYLIIGGLLLAIVVPQVFGIVCTYFYVSQIEQMEENALTSGKKPPRMFKMFMPQ
;
A
#
# COMPACT_ATOMS: atom_id res chain seq x y z
N MET A 1 7.51 6.59 -10.16
CA MET A 1 7.16 7.68 -11.07
C MET A 1 7.57 7.41 -12.53
N GLN A 2 8.67 6.69 -12.77
CA GLN A 2 9.21 6.47 -14.12
C GLN A 2 8.18 5.92 -15.12
N ASN A 3 7.43 4.88 -14.76
CA ASN A 3 6.48 4.20 -15.65
C ASN A 3 5.03 4.72 -15.53
N TYR A 4 4.83 5.94 -15.04
CA TYR A 4 3.50 6.49 -14.77
C TYR A 4 2.59 6.56 -16.01
N TYR A 5 3.12 6.83 -17.19
CA TYR A 5 2.36 6.89 -18.44
C TYR A 5 2.31 5.55 -19.18
N ASP A 6 3.18 4.60 -18.83
CA ASP A 6 3.28 3.31 -19.53
C ASP A 6 2.32 2.28 -18.93
N ASP A 7 1.99 2.43 -17.63
CA ASP A 7 1.10 1.55 -16.88
C ASP A 7 -0.13 2.32 -16.40
N LEU A 8 -1.28 2.02 -17.00
CA LEU A 8 -2.54 2.70 -16.70
C LEU A 8 -3.03 2.40 -15.28
N ASP A 9 -2.80 1.17 -14.77
CA ASP A 9 -3.21 0.78 -13.42
C ASP A 9 -2.35 1.52 -12.39
N PHE A 10 -1.04 1.57 -12.60
CA PHE A 10 -0.13 2.35 -11.76
C PHE A 10 -0.50 3.84 -11.76
N LYS A 11 -0.80 4.40 -12.93
CA LYS A 11 -1.27 5.79 -13.08
C LYS A 11 -2.52 6.04 -12.24
N ASN A 12 -3.54 5.19 -12.37
CA ASN A 12 -4.80 5.35 -11.66
C ASN A 12 -4.62 5.26 -10.13
N ILE A 13 -3.77 4.33 -9.66
CA ILE A 13 -3.42 4.18 -8.24
C ILE A 13 -2.71 5.44 -7.74
N MET A 14 -1.70 5.93 -8.46
CA MET A 14 -0.96 7.14 -8.08
C MET A 14 -1.86 8.37 -8.05
N ASP A 15 -2.70 8.56 -9.05
CA ASP A 15 -3.67 9.66 -9.13
C ASP A 15 -4.65 9.64 -7.94
N TYR A 16 -5.11 8.44 -7.56
CA TYR A 16 -5.96 8.27 -6.38
C TYR A 16 -5.22 8.59 -5.08
N VAL A 17 -4.02 8.04 -4.91
CA VAL A 17 -3.19 8.23 -3.70
C VAL A 17 -2.87 9.72 -3.50
N GLN A 18 -2.41 10.41 -4.54
CA GLN A 18 -2.05 11.83 -4.46
C GLN A 18 -3.24 12.71 -4.07
N LYS A 19 -4.41 12.45 -4.65
CA LYS A 19 -5.65 13.17 -4.30
C LYS A 19 -6.14 12.83 -2.89
N LYS A 20 -6.08 11.55 -2.49
CA LYS A 20 -6.60 11.07 -1.21
C LYS A 20 -5.78 11.58 -0.03
N PHE A 21 -4.45 11.52 -0.13
CA PHE A 21 -3.53 11.90 0.93
C PHE A 21 -2.99 13.33 0.79
N LYS A 22 -3.44 14.07 -0.24
CA LYS A 22 -3.02 15.45 -0.50
C LYS A 22 -1.50 15.58 -0.55
N CYS A 23 -0.86 14.75 -1.37
CA CYS A 23 0.57 14.56 -1.49
C CYS A 23 1.02 14.59 -2.95
N CYS A 24 2.31 14.67 -3.21
CA CYS A 24 2.89 14.64 -4.54
C CYS A 24 4.21 13.87 -4.55
N GLY A 25 4.35 12.94 -5.49
CA GLY A 25 5.53 12.09 -5.57
C GLY A 25 5.53 10.96 -4.52
N GLY A 26 6.64 10.31 -4.33
CA GLY A 26 6.87 9.30 -3.29
C GLY A 26 7.36 9.94 -2.00
N ALA A 27 8.64 10.32 -1.95
CA ALA A 27 9.24 11.04 -0.84
C ALA A 27 9.06 12.56 -0.96
N ASP A 28 9.05 13.10 -2.19
CA ASP A 28 8.94 14.53 -2.48
C ASP A 28 8.35 14.73 -3.87
N TYR A 29 7.78 15.90 -4.15
CA TYR A 29 7.30 16.30 -5.48
C TYR A 29 8.40 16.26 -6.55
N LYS A 30 9.67 16.40 -6.18
CA LYS A 30 10.83 16.31 -7.07
C LYS A 30 11.04 14.90 -7.64
N ASP A 31 10.43 13.88 -7.06
CA ASP A 31 10.49 12.52 -7.59
C ASP A 31 9.94 12.39 -9.02
N TRP A 32 9.20 13.40 -9.48
CA TRP A 32 8.71 13.47 -10.86
C TRP A 32 9.80 13.78 -11.88
N GLU A 33 10.96 14.28 -11.47
CA GLU A 33 12.09 14.55 -12.36
C GLU A 33 12.63 13.28 -13.04
N VAL A 34 12.44 12.11 -12.44
CA VAL A 34 12.84 10.82 -13.05
C VAL A 34 11.94 10.41 -14.21
N ASN A 35 10.77 11.01 -14.36
CA ASN A 35 9.86 10.71 -15.45
C ASN A 35 10.31 11.40 -16.74
N MET A 36 10.31 10.65 -17.84
CA MET A 36 10.80 11.16 -19.13
C MET A 36 10.03 12.36 -19.69
N TYR A 37 8.77 12.56 -19.27
CA TYR A 37 7.93 13.69 -19.73
C TYR A 37 8.01 14.88 -18.78
N HIS A 38 8.29 14.66 -17.50
CA HIS A 38 8.35 15.67 -16.45
C HIS A 38 9.75 16.20 -16.18
N ASN A 39 10.77 15.49 -16.67
CA ASN A 39 12.16 15.95 -16.56
C ASN A 39 12.32 17.34 -17.17
N CYS A 40 13.10 18.22 -16.53
CA CYS A 40 13.31 19.58 -17.00
C CYS A 40 14.03 19.69 -18.36
N SER A 41 14.69 18.63 -18.80
CA SER A 41 15.32 18.53 -20.12
C SER A 41 14.39 17.94 -21.19
N ALA A 42 13.17 17.54 -20.83
CA ALA A 42 12.23 16.92 -21.75
C ALA A 42 11.68 17.98 -22.74
N PRO A 43 11.45 17.62 -24.00
CA PRO A 43 10.71 18.47 -24.94
C PRO A 43 9.21 18.36 -24.65
N GLY A 44 8.52 19.46 -24.42
CA GLY A 44 7.06 19.46 -24.34
C GLY A 44 6.47 20.26 -23.18
N PRO A 45 5.14 20.36 -23.14
CA PRO A 45 4.44 21.22 -22.18
C PRO A 45 4.45 20.68 -20.73
N LEU A 46 4.76 19.39 -20.54
CA LEU A 46 4.85 18.75 -19.22
C LEU A 46 6.24 18.87 -18.60
N ALA A 47 7.23 19.33 -19.37
CA ALA A 47 8.61 19.46 -18.91
C ALA A 47 8.71 20.32 -17.65
N CYS A 48 9.56 19.90 -16.74
CA CYS A 48 9.77 20.57 -15.44
C CYS A 48 8.51 20.73 -14.59
N GLY A 49 7.49 19.91 -14.82
CA GLY A 49 6.21 19.95 -14.11
C GLY A 49 5.91 18.70 -13.32
N VAL A 50 4.78 18.73 -12.63
CA VAL A 50 4.20 17.57 -11.93
C VAL A 50 2.77 17.32 -12.41
N PRO A 51 2.21 16.12 -12.24
CA PRO A 51 0.83 15.83 -12.63
C PRO A 51 -0.18 16.75 -11.94
N TYR A 52 -1.33 16.95 -12.61
CA TYR A 52 -2.43 17.76 -12.07
C TYR A 52 -3.00 17.23 -10.75
N THR A 53 -2.79 15.94 -10.43
CA THR A 53 -3.21 15.31 -9.18
C THR A 53 -2.43 15.81 -7.97
N CYS A 54 -1.27 16.41 -8.18
CA CYS A 54 -0.49 17.12 -7.17
C CYS A 54 -1.03 18.51 -6.84
N CYS A 55 -2.04 19.02 -7.58
CA CYS A 55 -2.57 20.36 -7.37
C CYS A 55 -3.26 20.51 -6.01
N ALA A 56 -2.86 21.52 -5.25
CA ALA A 56 -3.53 21.88 -4.01
C ALA A 56 -4.85 22.58 -4.34
N THR A 57 -5.98 21.95 -3.94
CA THR A 57 -7.32 22.55 -4.07
C THR A 57 -7.68 23.29 -2.79
N SER A 58 -7.96 24.58 -2.91
CA SER A 58 -8.29 25.42 -1.76
C SER A 58 -9.71 25.20 -1.23
N LYS A 59 -10.62 24.67 -2.05
CA LYS A 59 -12.04 24.46 -1.70
C LYS A 59 -12.57 23.14 -2.25
N PRO A 60 -13.46 22.45 -1.53
CA PRO A 60 -13.96 21.13 -1.90
C PRO A 60 -14.77 21.07 -3.21
N ASN A 61 -15.26 22.21 -3.74
CA ASN A 61 -16.04 22.29 -4.98
C ASN A 61 -15.39 23.20 -6.05
N GLU A 62 -14.12 23.55 -5.89
CA GLU A 62 -13.39 24.35 -6.85
C GLU A 62 -12.87 23.44 -7.99
N VAL A 63 -13.04 23.90 -9.22
CA VAL A 63 -12.44 23.22 -10.38
C VAL A 63 -10.93 23.36 -10.26
N PRO A 64 -10.18 22.25 -10.11
CA PRO A 64 -8.73 22.34 -9.98
C PRO A 64 -8.12 22.94 -11.23
N ASN A 65 -7.22 23.91 -11.06
CA ASN A 65 -6.40 24.41 -12.16
C ASN A 65 -5.44 23.30 -12.58
N THR A 66 -5.70 22.64 -13.70
CA THR A 66 -4.88 21.53 -14.20
C THR A 66 -3.46 21.93 -14.61
N LEU A 67 -3.19 23.23 -14.70
CA LEU A 67 -1.86 23.78 -15.02
C LEU A 67 -1.06 24.15 -13.77
N CYS A 68 -1.57 23.90 -12.57
CA CYS A 68 -0.91 24.25 -11.30
C CYS A 68 0.48 23.62 -11.15
N GLY A 69 0.68 22.40 -11.70
CA GLY A 69 1.94 21.67 -11.65
C GLY A 69 2.93 22.06 -12.76
N SER A 70 2.55 22.96 -13.68
CA SER A 70 3.45 23.40 -14.74
C SER A 70 4.64 24.14 -14.14
N LYS A 71 5.85 23.74 -14.55
CA LYS A 71 7.13 24.32 -14.10
C LYS A 71 7.39 24.24 -12.59
N ALA A 72 6.70 23.32 -11.89
CA ALA A 72 6.82 23.17 -10.44
C ALA A 72 8.21 22.68 -10.00
N LEU A 73 8.98 22.06 -10.90
CA LEU A 73 10.35 21.57 -10.65
C LEU A 73 11.43 22.63 -11.01
N GLU A 74 11.06 23.81 -11.49
CA GLU A 74 12.02 24.89 -11.75
C GLU A 74 12.68 25.38 -10.44
N ALA A 75 13.84 26.03 -10.56
CA ALA A 75 14.64 26.49 -9.42
C ALA A 75 13.94 27.48 -8.48
N GLN A 76 12.90 28.15 -8.95
CA GLN A 76 12.08 29.07 -8.13
C GLN A 76 11.08 28.34 -7.22
N GLY A 77 10.93 27.02 -7.39
CA GLY A 77 10.05 26.17 -6.61
C GLY A 77 8.56 26.27 -6.97
N PRO A 78 7.76 25.33 -6.44
CA PRO A 78 6.37 25.16 -6.86
C PRO A 78 5.37 26.18 -6.29
N GLY A 79 5.80 27.09 -5.42
CA GLY A 79 4.87 27.95 -4.69
C GLY A 79 3.88 27.17 -3.82
N THR A 80 2.69 27.73 -3.59
CA THR A 80 1.61 27.10 -2.81
C THR A 80 0.57 26.38 -3.65
N THR A 81 0.83 26.22 -4.94
CA THR A 81 -0.15 25.68 -5.92
C THR A 81 -0.20 24.16 -5.97
N ILE A 82 0.80 23.47 -5.41
CA ILE A 82 0.89 22.03 -5.35
C ILE A 82 1.16 21.54 -3.92
N TYR A 83 0.84 20.27 -3.67
CA TYR A 83 1.28 19.59 -2.46
C TYR A 83 2.79 19.31 -2.55
N GLN A 84 3.54 19.76 -1.56
CA GLN A 84 4.99 19.56 -1.51
C GLN A 84 5.37 18.30 -0.73
N THR A 85 4.46 17.83 0.15
CA THR A 85 4.65 16.63 0.97
C THR A 85 4.61 15.39 0.10
N GLY A 86 5.55 14.47 0.28
CA GLY A 86 5.56 13.18 -0.37
C GLY A 86 4.40 12.28 0.09
N CYS A 87 4.01 11.33 -0.75
CA CYS A 87 2.88 10.45 -0.44
C CYS A 87 3.21 9.42 0.65
N THR A 88 4.47 9.12 0.88
CA THR A 88 4.91 8.31 2.03
C THR A 88 4.56 9.00 3.34
N ASP A 89 4.91 10.27 3.49
CA ASP A 89 4.62 11.05 4.69
C ASP A 89 3.12 11.32 4.82
N GLY A 90 2.45 11.66 3.71
CA GLY A 90 1.00 11.85 3.70
C GLY A 90 0.22 10.61 4.14
N PHE A 91 0.67 9.43 3.74
CA PHE A 91 0.10 8.15 4.19
C PHE A 91 0.37 7.89 5.68
N LEU A 92 1.58 8.15 6.17
CA LEU A 92 1.92 7.96 7.58
C LEU A 92 1.09 8.89 8.48
N LEU A 93 0.92 10.15 8.11
CA LEU A 93 0.04 11.08 8.82
C LEU A 93 -1.41 10.58 8.86
N TRP A 94 -1.92 10.06 7.74
CA TRP A 94 -3.26 9.48 7.70
C TRP A 94 -3.39 8.25 8.60
N VAL A 95 -2.38 7.36 8.66
CA VAL A 95 -2.34 6.20 9.57
C VAL A 95 -2.35 6.67 11.02
N GLU A 96 -1.57 7.70 11.35
CA GLU A 96 -1.50 8.27 12.69
C GLU A 96 -2.85 8.89 13.12
N GLU A 97 -3.53 9.59 12.24
CA GLU A 97 -4.86 10.14 12.50
C GLU A 97 -5.94 9.04 12.68
N ASN A 98 -5.75 7.88 12.04
CA ASN A 98 -6.74 6.79 12.02
C ASN A 98 -6.27 5.52 12.75
N TYR A 99 -5.29 5.63 13.65
CA TYR A 99 -4.62 4.48 14.28
C TYR A 99 -5.56 3.52 15.00
N LEU A 100 -6.65 4.02 15.62
CA LEU A 100 -7.64 3.18 16.31
C LEU A 100 -8.41 2.28 15.33
N ILE A 101 -8.81 2.83 14.17
CA ILE A 101 -9.55 2.08 13.15
C ILE A 101 -8.62 1.03 12.53
N ILE A 102 -7.39 1.44 12.18
CA ILE A 102 -6.39 0.56 11.57
C ILE A 102 -5.97 -0.52 12.55
N GLY A 103 -5.70 -0.17 13.80
CA GLY A 103 -5.34 -1.11 14.86
C GLY A 103 -6.47 -2.10 15.15
N GLY A 104 -7.71 -1.64 15.21
CA GLY A 104 -8.88 -2.50 15.37
C GLY A 104 -9.06 -3.48 14.22
N LEU A 105 -8.88 -3.03 12.98
CA LEU A 105 -8.94 -3.88 11.79
C LEU A 105 -7.84 -4.94 11.78
N LEU A 106 -6.60 -4.56 12.11
CA LEU A 106 -5.47 -5.48 12.21
C LEU A 106 -5.70 -6.54 13.29
N LEU A 107 -6.20 -6.14 14.47
CA LEU A 107 -6.54 -7.10 15.53
C LEU A 107 -7.64 -8.06 15.10
N ALA A 108 -8.67 -7.58 14.42
CA ALA A 108 -9.76 -8.42 13.90
C ALA A 108 -9.28 -9.49 12.90
N ILE A 109 -8.18 -9.22 12.19
CA ILE A 109 -7.56 -10.18 11.26
C ILE A 109 -6.60 -11.12 12.00
N VAL A 110 -5.71 -10.57 12.83
CA VAL A 110 -4.62 -11.34 13.45
C VAL A 110 -5.13 -12.29 14.56
N VAL A 111 -6.10 -11.85 15.38
CA VAL A 111 -6.59 -12.66 16.50
C VAL A 111 -7.18 -14.00 16.05
N PRO A 112 -8.09 -14.07 15.03
CA PRO A 112 -8.59 -15.36 14.53
C PRO A 112 -7.49 -16.25 13.94
N GLN A 113 -6.49 -15.66 13.28
CA GLN A 113 -5.38 -16.42 12.70
C GLN A 113 -4.52 -17.07 13.77
N VAL A 114 -4.14 -16.31 14.79
CA VAL A 114 -3.37 -16.85 15.94
C VAL A 114 -4.17 -17.94 16.65
N PHE A 115 -5.47 -17.72 16.88
CA PHE A 115 -6.34 -18.72 17.49
C PHE A 115 -6.40 -20.01 16.63
N GLY A 116 -6.54 -19.89 15.32
CA GLY A 116 -6.53 -21.02 14.39
C GLY A 116 -5.21 -21.81 14.45
N ILE A 117 -4.08 -21.11 14.47
CA ILE A 117 -2.76 -21.75 14.59
C ILE A 117 -2.64 -22.51 15.91
N VAL A 118 -3.04 -21.91 17.02
CA VAL A 118 -3.00 -22.55 18.35
C VAL A 118 -3.90 -23.79 18.38
N CYS A 119 -5.13 -23.70 17.89
CA CYS A 119 -6.05 -24.84 17.80
C CYS A 119 -5.46 -25.98 16.95
N THR A 120 -4.87 -25.65 15.80
CA THR A 120 -4.23 -26.63 14.92
C THR A 120 -3.05 -27.31 15.63
N TYR A 121 -2.22 -26.55 16.34
CA TYR A 121 -1.11 -27.11 17.11
C TYR A 121 -1.59 -28.12 18.17
N PHE A 122 -2.60 -27.77 18.96
CA PHE A 122 -3.17 -28.70 19.94
C PHE A 122 -3.78 -29.92 19.28
N TYR A 123 -4.48 -29.76 18.16
CA TYR A 123 -5.08 -30.87 17.44
C TYR A 123 -4.01 -31.87 16.93
N VAL A 124 -2.95 -31.38 16.30
CA VAL A 124 -1.83 -32.21 15.82
C VAL A 124 -1.14 -32.92 17.00
N SER A 125 -0.85 -32.21 18.08
CA SER A 125 -0.23 -32.81 19.28
C SER A 125 -1.09 -33.94 19.90
N GLN A 126 -2.41 -33.80 19.92
CA GLN A 126 -3.31 -34.85 20.39
C GLN A 126 -3.32 -36.07 19.45
N ILE A 127 -3.24 -35.85 18.13
CA ILE A 127 -3.16 -36.97 17.18
C ILE A 127 -1.85 -37.74 17.34
N GLU A 128 -0.73 -37.07 17.50
CA GLU A 128 0.58 -37.69 17.74
C GLU A 128 0.57 -38.56 19.00
N GLN A 129 0.00 -38.06 20.12
CA GLN A 129 -0.14 -38.81 21.34
C GLN A 129 -1.05 -40.04 21.19
N MET A 130 -2.14 -39.92 20.45
CA MET A 130 -3.03 -41.05 20.18
C MET A 130 -2.35 -42.13 19.34
N GLU A 131 -1.52 -41.74 18.37
CA GLU A 131 -0.74 -42.66 17.52
C GLU A 131 0.29 -43.43 18.35
N GLU A 132 1.05 -42.73 19.18
CA GLU A 132 2.05 -43.33 20.10
C GLU A 132 1.40 -44.33 21.06
N ASN A 133 0.25 -43.97 21.65
CA ASN A 133 -0.52 -44.85 22.52
C ASN A 133 -1.10 -46.06 21.78
N ALA A 134 -1.52 -45.88 20.51
CA ALA A 134 -2.02 -47.00 19.68
C ALA A 134 -0.91 -48.01 19.32
N LEU A 135 0.28 -47.49 19.01
CA LEU A 135 1.46 -48.31 18.69
C LEU A 135 1.89 -49.13 19.95
N THR A 136 1.92 -48.46 21.10
CA THR A 136 2.29 -49.12 22.40
C THR A 136 1.25 -50.15 22.85
N SER A 137 -0.04 -49.93 22.54
CA SER A 137 -1.16 -50.83 22.91
C SER A 137 -1.47 -51.91 21.88
N GLY A 138 -0.74 -51.99 20.76
CA GLY A 138 -1.00 -52.96 19.65
C GLY A 138 -2.35 -52.78 18.95
N LYS A 139 -3.05 -51.66 19.14
CA LYS A 139 -4.31 -51.31 18.49
C LYS A 139 -4.08 -50.58 17.19
N LYS A 140 -4.85 -50.95 16.16
CA LYS A 140 -4.79 -50.29 14.82
C LYS A 140 -5.19 -48.81 14.92
N PRO A 141 -4.41 -47.87 14.38
CA PRO A 141 -4.74 -46.45 14.43
C PRO A 141 -6.06 -46.12 13.71
N PRO A 142 -6.83 -45.10 14.14
CA PRO A 142 -8.09 -44.75 13.54
C PRO A 142 -7.92 -44.34 12.06
N ARG A 143 -8.87 -44.73 11.19
CA ARG A 143 -8.83 -44.55 9.72
C ARG A 143 -8.65 -43.10 9.21
N MET A 144 -8.83 -42.10 10.10
CA MET A 144 -8.72 -40.68 9.75
C MET A 144 -7.29 -40.25 9.40
N PHE A 145 -6.28 -40.97 9.88
CA PHE A 145 -4.86 -40.66 9.67
C PHE A 145 -4.38 -40.88 8.21
N LYS A 146 -5.01 -41.78 7.44
CA LYS A 146 -4.61 -42.04 6.05
C LYS A 146 -4.94 -40.94 5.04
N MET A 147 -5.71 -39.91 5.45
CA MET A 147 -6.17 -38.87 4.55
C MET A 147 -5.22 -37.65 4.51
N PHE A 148 -4.26 -37.58 5.43
CA PHE A 148 -3.35 -36.42 5.58
C PHE A 148 -1.87 -36.69 5.30
N MET A 149 -1.48 -37.92 4.93
CA MET A 149 -0.10 -38.17 4.48
C MET A 149 0.04 -37.89 2.98
N PRO A 150 0.95 -36.96 2.57
CA PRO A 150 1.39 -36.89 1.19
C PRO A 150 2.16 -38.19 0.85
N GLN A 151 1.83 -38.77 -0.27
CA GLN A 151 2.56 -39.90 -0.88
C GLN A 151 3.92 -39.41 -1.38
#